data_aee651dd27383a946b84eb83967ce7e4
#
_entry.id   aee651dd27383a946b84eb83967ce7e4
#
_cell.length_a   1.000
_cell.length_b   1.000
_cell.length_c   1.000
_cell.angle_alpha   90.00
_cell.angle_beta   90.00
_cell.angle_gamma   90.00
#
_symmetry.space_group_name_H-M   'P 1'
#
loop_
_entity.id
_entity.type
_entity.pdbx_description
1 polymer ?
#
loop_
_entity_poly.entity_id
_entity_poly.type
_entity_poly.pdbx_seq_one_letter_code
_entity_poly.pdbx_strand_id
1 'polypeptide(L)'
;MLLSRTQKLSEELDFFEKSKELSSKTQDLSKRLSIAKEIFNMLIRVDQQRIFFQQNNILVDLKETFMGLSTTLDSLKDDVSKDVSNILKPNHFWKTNTEKLENNANQVFILNWEEYINDHLPIKDEKELRIWSQIPELSATARKLQNFIYEVEEIKDRLPTHEDVMLINRIAKEMKKFMEDLDKVGIPDNVSDFLAKASTVGVSLSEMNNELFEWLENHNMKQYCQVKLVYNG
;
A
#
# COMPACT_ATOMS: atom_id res chain seq x y z
N MET A 1 38.91 -23.96 64.94
CA MET A 1 38.90 -22.73 64.12
C MET A 1 38.92 -22.97 62.58
N LEU A 2 39.74 -23.88 62.04
CA LEU A 2 39.81 -24.14 60.61
C LEU A 2 38.53 -24.75 60.03
N LEU A 3 37.94 -25.77 60.67
CA LEU A 3 36.68 -26.42 60.24
C LEU A 3 35.48 -25.47 60.15
N SER A 4 35.37 -24.52 61.05
CA SER A 4 34.26 -23.51 61.02
C SER A 4 34.42 -22.49 59.89
N ARG A 5 35.65 -22.19 59.45
CA ARG A 5 35.90 -21.31 58.28
C ARG A 5 35.67 -22.03 56.97
N THR A 6 36.02 -23.31 56.83
CA THR A 6 35.74 -24.10 55.63
C THR A 6 34.26 -24.33 55.46
N GLN A 7 33.48 -24.53 56.50
CA GLN A 7 32.03 -24.68 56.42
C GLN A 7 31.35 -23.40 55.99
N LYS A 8 31.81 -22.26 56.52
CA LYS A 8 31.28 -20.95 56.15
C LYS A 8 31.59 -20.60 54.69
N LEU A 9 32.79 -20.91 54.20
CA LEU A 9 33.16 -20.75 52.78
C LEU A 9 32.33 -21.64 51.85
N SER A 10 31.99 -22.87 52.24
CA SER A 10 31.14 -23.77 51.50
C SER A 10 29.73 -23.21 51.39
N GLU A 11 29.16 -22.71 52.48
CA GLU A 11 27.81 -22.08 52.47
C GLU A 11 27.77 -20.80 51.60
N GLU A 12 28.82 -19.99 51.61
CA GLU A 12 28.96 -18.80 50.78
C GLU A 12 29.06 -19.16 49.28
N LEU A 13 29.82 -20.22 48.94
CA LEU A 13 29.90 -20.74 47.56
C LEU A 13 28.57 -21.28 47.06
N ASP A 14 27.86 -22.07 47.83
CA ASP A 14 26.54 -22.60 47.50
C ASP A 14 25.52 -21.47 47.31
N PHE A 15 25.59 -20.42 48.12
CA PHE A 15 24.74 -19.24 47.94
C PHE A 15 25.07 -18.49 46.65
N PHE A 16 26.37 -18.37 46.33
CA PHE A 16 26.82 -17.69 45.11
C PHE A 16 26.42 -18.46 43.85
N GLU A 17 26.52 -19.78 43.84
CA GLU A 17 26.09 -20.64 42.74
C GLU A 17 24.56 -20.55 42.53
N LYS A 18 23.77 -20.63 43.59
CA LYS A 18 22.30 -20.45 43.53
C LYS A 18 21.90 -19.07 43.04
N SER A 19 22.61 -18.03 43.51
CA SER A 19 22.36 -16.64 43.06
C SER A 19 22.65 -16.46 41.55
N LYS A 20 23.76 -17.07 41.09
CA LYS A 20 24.13 -17.05 39.66
C LYS A 20 23.13 -17.81 38.80
N GLU A 21 22.64 -18.96 39.26
CA GLU A 21 21.61 -19.74 38.57
C GLU A 21 20.29 -18.97 38.49
N LEU A 22 19.85 -18.33 39.57
CA LEU A 22 18.64 -17.46 39.59
C LEU A 22 18.78 -16.28 38.66
N SER A 23 19.94 -15.62 38.64
CA SER A 23 20.21 -14.50 37.72
C SER A 23 20.13 -14.93 36.25
N SER A 24 20.73 -16.09 35.93
CA SER A 24 20.67 -16.67 34.58
C SER A 24 19.22 -16.98 34.15
N LYS A 25 18.44 -17.62 35.05
CA LYS A 25 17.02 -17.91 34.81
C LYS A 25 16.19 -16.64 34.62
N THR A 26 16.46 -15.61 35.41
CA THR A 26 15.77 -14.32 35.29
C THR A 26 16.07 -13.63 33.95
N GLN A 27 17.32 -13.67 33.51
CA GLN A 27 17.74 -13.11 32.23
C GLN A 27 17.11 -13.88 31.07
N ASP A 28 17.03 -15.19 31.13
CA ASP A 28 16.40 -16.02 30.12
C ASP A 28 14.88 -15.72 30.03
N LEU A 29 14.18 -15.65 31.16
CA LEU A 29 12.79 -15.27 31.22
C LEU A 29 12.53 -13.87 30.62
N SER A 30 13.40 -12.91 30.90
CA SER A 30 13.29 -11.56 30.35
C SER A 30 13.40 -11.55 28.82
N LYS A 31 14.37 -12.28 28.25
CA LYS A 31 14.52 -12.42 26.79
C LYS A 31 13.27 -13.04 26.15
N ARG A 32 12.73 -14.04 26.78
CA ARG A 32 11.56 -14.77 26.31
C ARG A 32 10.30 -13.90 26.35
N LEU A 33 10.12 -13.13 27.42
CA LEU A 33 9.04 -12.16 27.54
C LEU A 33 9.13 -11.09 26.42
N SER A 34 10.34 -10.66 26.06
CA SER A 34 10.56 -9.73 24.95
C SER A 34 10.08 -10.32 23.62
N ILE A 35 10.44 -11.57 23.31
CA ILE A 35 10.00 -12.26 22.09
C ILE A 35 8.48 -12.41 22.06
N ALA A 36 7.86 -12.81 23.18
CA ALA A 36 6.41 -12.93 23.26
C ALA A 36 5.70 -11.59 23.02
N LYS A 37 6.23 -10.48 23.55
CA LYS A 37 5.71 -9.13 23.29
C LYS A 37 5.85 -8.74 21.83
N GLU A 38 6.96 -9.05 21.16
CA GLU A 38 7.17 -8.78 19.75
C GLU A 38 6.13 -9.52 18.90
N ILE A 39 5.92 -10.83 19.14
CA ILE A 39 4.90 -11.64 18.46
C ILE A 39 3.52 -11.02 18.64
N PHE A 40 3.15 -10.68 19.87
CA PHE A 40 1.86 -10.09 20.17
C PHE A 40 1.64 -8.76 19.47
N ASN A 41 2.67 -7.91 19.42
CA ASN A 41 2.61 -6.64 18.72
C ASN A 41 2.45 -6.81 17.19
N MET A 42 3.08 -7.83 16.58
CA MET A 42 2.87 -8.16 15.16
C MET A 42 1.41 -8.52 14.89
N LEU A 43 0.84 -9.39 15.72
CA LEU A 43 -0.57 -9.79 15.59
C LEU A 43 -1.55 -8.61 15.76
N ILE A 44 -1.27 -7.71 16.71
CA ILE A 44 -2.06 -6.49 16.90
C ILE A 44 -2.00 -5.61 15.66
N ARG A 45 -0.82 -5.42 15.05
CA ARG A 45 -0.70 -4.61 13.82
C ARG A 45 -1.52 -5.18 12.68
N VAL A 46 -1.48 -6.50 12.46
CA VAL A 46 -2.30 -7.15 11.42
C VAL A 46 -3.79 -6.95 11.69
N ASP A 47 -4.25 -7.12 12.94
CA ASP A 47 -5.64 -6.92 13.29
C ASP A 47 -6.08 -5.45 13.18
N GLN A 48 -5.23 -4.52 13.56
CA GLN A 48 -5.49 -3.08 13.39
C GLN A 48 -5.65 -2.72 11.91
N GLN A 49 -4.83 -3.26 11.03
CA GLN A 49 -4.97 -3.07 9.58
C GLN A 49 -6.27 -3.69 9.07
N ARG A 50 -6.60 -4.91 9.49
CA ARG A 50 -7.87 -5.54 9.14
C ARG A 50 -9.08 -4.68 9.54
N ILE A 51 -9.08 -4.15 10.77
CA ILE A 51 -10.13 -3.26 11.27
C ILE A 51 -10.18 -1.97 10.43
N PHE A 52 -9.02 -1.39 10.11
CA PHE A 52 -8.93 -0.20 9.27
C PHE A 52 -9.58 -0.42 7.90
N PHE A 53 -9.27 -1.52 7.22
CA PHE A 53 -9.85 -1.87 5.92
C PHE A 53 -11.36 -2.05 6.02
N GLN A 54 -11.82 -2.77 7.04
CA GLN A 54 -13.25 -2.98 7.31
C GLN A 54 -13.99 -1.65 7.56
N GLN A 55 -13.43 -0.75 8.35
CA GLN A 55 -14.01 0.56 8.65
C GLN A 55 -14.13 1.47 7.42
N ASN A 56 -13.24 1.31 6.46
CA ASN A 56 -13.24 2.05 5.22
C ASN A 56 -13.97 1.34 4.06
N ASN A 57 -14.68 0.23 4.35
CA ASN A 57 -15.40 -0.60 3.37
C ASN A 57 -14.49 -1.13 2.24
N ILE A 58 -13.20 -1.33 2.52
CA ILE A 58 -12.27 -1.96 1.60
C ILE A 58 -12.33 -3.46 1.83
N LEU A 59 -12.75 -4.21 0.81
CA LEU A 59 -12.87 -5.66 0.89
C LEU A 59 -11.46 -6.27 0.94
N VAL A 60 -11.25 -7.19 1.89
CA VAL A 60 -10.00 -7.94 2.03
C VAL A 60 -10.30 -9.39 2.32
N ASP A 61 -9.81 -10.27 1.48
CA ASP A 61 -9.86 -11.72 1.76
C ASP A 61 -8.55 -12.18 2.43
N LEU A 62 -8.60 -12.30 3.74
CA LEU A 62 -7.50 -12.82 4.57
C LEU A 62 -7.68 -14.29 4.93
N LYS A 63 -8.60 -15.01 4.29
CA LYS A 63 -8.97 -16.37 4.68
C LYS A 63 -7.76 -17.30 4.72
N GLU A 64 -6.96 -17.33 3.68
CA GLU A 64 -5.76 -18.18 3.63
C GLU A 64 -4.71 -17.74 4.66
N THR A 65 -4.50 -16.43 4.82
CA THR A 65 -3.59 -15.86 5.82
C THR A 65 -4.01 -16.24 7.23
N PHE A 66 -5.32 -16.14 7.54
CA PHE A 66 -5.84 -16.53 8.86
C PHE A 66 -5.89 -18.04 9.09
N MET A 67 -6.06 -18.86 8.07
CA MET A 67 -5.92 -20.32 8.22
C MET A 67 -4.49 -20.69 8.63
N GLY A 68 -3.48 -20.09 8.02
CA GLY A 68 -2.08 -20.26 8.43
C GLY A 68 -1.82 -19.77 9.85
N LEU A 69 -2.45 -18.65 10.26
CA LEU A 69 -2.37 -18.12 11.63
C LEU A 69 -3.01 -19.05 12.64
N SER A 70 -4.22 -19.55 12.36
CA SER A 70 -4.94 -20.46 13.25
C SER A 70 -4.13 -21.72 13.51
N THR A 71 -3.59 -22.37 12.46
CA THR A 71 -2.71 -23.54 12.59
C THR A 71 -1.46 -23.24 13.43
N THR A 72 -0.89 -22.07 13.27
CA THR A 72 0.28 -21.64 14.03
C THR A 72 -0.07 -21.41 15.50
N LEU A 73 -1.19 -20.75 15.78
CA LEU A 73 -1.68 -20.52 17.16
C LEU A 73 -2.11 -21.81 17.86
N ASP A 74 -2.76 -22.73 17.15
CA ASP A 74 -3.16 -24.03 17.71
C ASP A 74 -1.92 -24.86 18.08
N SER A 75 -0.91 -24.87 17.21
CA SER A 75 0.36 -25.53 17.51
C SER A 75 1.09 -24.88 18.69
N LEU A 76 1.06 -23.55 18.80
CA LEU A 76 1.61 -22.82 19.96
C LEU A 76 0.86 -23.19 21.23
N LYS A 77 -0.47 -23.21 21.20
CA LYS A 77 -1.33 -23.59 22.32
C LYS A 77 -1.02 -25.01 22.81
N ASP A 78 -0.85 -25.94 21.86
CA ASP A 78 -0.49 -27.33 22.17
C ASP A 78 0.86 -27.45 22.82
N ASP A 79 1.86 -26.73 22.30
CA ASP A 79 3.20 -26.71 22.87
C ASP A 79 3.26 -26.11 24.27
N VAL A 80 2.47 -25.05 24.50
CA VAL A 80 2.34 -24.39 25.80
C VAL A 80 1.59 -25.26 26.79
N SER A 81 0.57 -25.97 26.37
CA SER A 81 -0.20 -26.88 27.24
C SER A 81 0.62 -28.06 27.74
N LYS A 82 1.62 -28.51 26.95
CA LYS A 82 2.56 -29.57 27.36
C LYS A 82 3.58 -29.08 28.38
N ASP A 83 4.12 -27.90 28.18
CA ASP A 83 5.06 -27.24 29.09
C ASP A 83 5.09 -25.74 28.76
N VAL A 84 4.73 -24.91 29.76
CA VAL A 84 4.77 -23.44 29.63
C VAL A 84 6.16 -22.96 29.24
N SER A 85 7.22 -23.69 29.59
CA SER A 85 8.59 -23.42 29.16
C SER A 85 8.78 -23.55 27.65
N ASN A 86 7.87 -24.21 26.92
CA ASN A 86 7.97 -24.35 25.46
C ASN A 86 7.73 -23.04 24.71
N ILE A 87 6.92 -22.11 25.24
CA ILE A 87 6.89 -20.71 24.74
C ILE A 87 8.28 -20.14 24.72
N LEU A 88 9.11 -20.64 25.57
CA LEU A 88 10.34 -20.09 26.03
C LEU A 88 11.56 -20.82 25.47
N LYS A 89 11.36 -21.88 24.68
CA LYS A 89 12.47 -22.45 23.92
C LYS A 89 12.95 -21.38 22.93
N PRO A 90 14.26 -21.13 22.85
CA PRO A 90 14.82 -20.08 21.98
C PRO A 90 14.68 -20.40 20.49
N ASN A 91 13.65 -21.14 20.12
CA ASN A 91 13.33 -21.41 18.75
C ASN A 91 12.74 -20.11 18.16
N HIS A 92 13.53 -19.43 17.37
CA HIS A 92 13.14 -18.36 16.47
C HIS A 92 11.93 -18.71 15.58
N PHE A 93 11.47 -19.96 15.62
CA PHE A 93 10.38 -20.51 14.83
C PHE A 93 9.08 -19.69 14.95
N TRP A 94 8.66 -19.37 16.18
CA TRP A 94 7.41 -18.62 16.40
C TRP A 94 7.54 -17.18 15.91
N LYS A 95 8.62 -16.51 16.24
CA LYS A 95 8.88 -15.16 15.76
C LYS A 95 8.95 -15.13 14.24
N THR A 96 9.73 -16.02 13.63
CA THR A 96 9.91 -16.09 12.17
C THR A 96 8.61 -16.42 11.44
N ASN A 97 7.77 -17.31 11.98
CA ASN A 97 6.48 -17.62 11.38
C ASN A 97 5.49 -16.46 11.50
N THR A 98 5.50 -15.75 12.62
CA THR A 98 4.66 -14.56 12.81
C THR A 98 5.12 -13.42 11.91
N GLU A 99 6.43 -13.21 11.72
CA GLU A 99 6.98 -12.25 10.76
C GLU A 99 6.56 -12.57 9.32
N LYS A 100 6.64 -13.84 8.91
CA LYS A 100 6.17 -14.27 7.58
C LYS A 100 4.68 -14.01 7.40
N LEU A 101 3.89 -14.28 8.43
CA LEU A 101 2.46 -14.06 8.42
C LEU A 101 2.11 -12.56 8.34
N GLU A 102 2.79 -11.71 9.10
CA GLU A 102 2.63 -10.26 9.04
C GLU A 102 2.97 -9.75 7.63
N ASN A 103 4.08 -10.22 7.05
CA ASN A 103 4.50 -9.84 5.71
C ASN A 103 3.47 -10.29 4.65
N ASN A 104 2.97 -11.52 4.74
CA ASN A 104 1.93 -12.01 3.83
C ASN A 104 0.63 -11.22 3.97
N ALA A 105 0.20 -10.93 5.20
CA ALA A 105 -0.98 -10.11 5.44
C ALA A 105 -0.81 -8.70 4.86
N ASN A 106 0.35 -8.08 5.06
CA ASN A 106 0.65 -6.75 4.52
C ASN A 106 0.62 -6.74 2.98
N GLN A 107 1.13 -7.79 2.32
CA GLN A 107 1.03 -7.91 0.86
C GLN A 107 -0.44 -8.00 0.40
N VAL A 108 -1.26 -8.81 1.09
CA VAL A 108 -2.69 -8.89 0.79
C VAL A 108 -3.38 -7.54 0.98
N PHE A 109 -3.06 -6.81 2.05
CA PHE A 109 -3.60 -5.46 2.28
C PHE A 109 -3.20 -4.49 1.17
N ILE A 110 -1.94 -4.49 0.74
CA ILE A 110 -1.46 -3.60 -0.34
C ILE A 110 -2.16 -3.93 -1.65
N LEU A 111 -2.30 -5.20 -2.02
CA LEU A 111 -2.99 -5.61 -3.25
C LEU A 111 -4.47 -5.18 -3.24
N ASN A 112 -5.18 -5.38 -2.13
CA ASN A 112 -6.58 -4.95 -2.02
C ASN A 112 -6.72 -3.41 -1.97
N TRP A 113 -5.71 -2.71 -1.47
CA TRP A 113 -5.63 -1.25 -1.54
C TRP A 113 -5.47 -0.76 -2.98
N GLU A 114 -4.57 -1.38 -3.74
CA GLU A 114 -4.38 -1.08 -5.17
C GLU A 114 -5.67 -1.36 -5.97
N GLU A 115 -6.36 -2.48 -5.69
CA GLU A 115 -7.65 -2.80 -6.30
C GLU A 115 -8.71 -1.74 -5.96
N TYR A 116 -8.80 -1.35 -4.68
CA TYR A 116 -9.70 -0.27 -4.25
C TYR A 116 -9.44 1.04 -5.00
N ILE A 117 -8.17 1.45 -5.14
CA ILE A 117 -7.80 2.64 -5.93
C ILE A 117 -8.27 2.48 -7.37
N ASN A 118 -7.99 1.34 -7.99
CA ASN A 118 -8.34 1.06 -9.37
C ASN A 118 -9.85 1.06 -9.62
N ASP A 119 -10.65 0.64 -8.67
CA ASP A 119 -12.11 0.63 -8.77
C ASP A 119 -12.71 2.02 -8.56
N HIS A 120 -12.06 2.87 -7.75
CA HIS A 120 -12.58 4.21 -7.44
C HIS A 120 -12.16 5.27 -8.44
N LEU A 121 -11.03 5.08 -9.12
CA LEU A 121 -10.51 6.07 -10.07
C LEU A 121 -10.81 5.66 -11.52
N PRO A 122 -11.74 6.35 -12.19
CA PRO A 122 -12.13 6.02 -13.57
C PRO A 122 -11.04 6.35 -14.60
N ILE A 123 -10.17 7.33 -14.30
CA ILE A 123 -9.10 7.76 -15.19
C ILE A 123 -7.78 7.22 -14.64
N LYS A 124 -7.17 6.30 -15.39
CA LYS A 124 -5.92 5.60 -15.00
C LYS A 124 -4.72 6.00 -15.84
N ASP A 125 -4.96 6.64 -17.02
CA ASP A 125 -3.91 6.97 -17.95
C ASP A 125 -3.65 8.49 -17.98
N GLU A 126 -2.43 8.88 -17.62
CA GLU A 126 -1.93 10.24 -17.73
C GLU A 126 -2.01 10.77 -19.17
N LYS A 127 -1.89 9.88 -20.18
CA LYS A 127 -1.94 10.28 -21.60
C LYS A 127 -3.30 10.85 -21.98
N GLU A 128 -4.39 10.29 -21.49
CA GLU A 128 -5.73 10.82 -21.73
C GLU A 128 -5.87 12.22 -21.14
N LEU A 129 -5.46 12.42 -19.89
CA LEU A 129 -5.47 13.73 -19.24
C LEU A 129 -4.59 14.74 -19.97
N ARG A 130 -3.48 14.29 -20.55
CA ARG A 130 -2.59 15.14 -21.36
C ARG A 130 -3.26 15.64 -22.63
N ILE A 131 -4.06 14.79 -23.29
CA ILE A 131 -4.84 15.17 -24.45
C ILE A 131 -5.88 16.22 -24.05
N TRP A 132 -6.67 15.95 -23.03
CA TRP A 132 -7.72 16.86 -22.57
C TRP A 132 -7.18 18.16 -21.97
N SER A 133 -5.95 18.17 -21.46
CA SER A 133 -5.31 19.41 -21.00
C SER A 133 -5.01 20.42 -22.10
N GLN A 134 -5.11 20.00 -23.38
CA GLN A 134 -4.98 20.88 -24.54
C GLN A 134 -6.28 21.63 -24.85
N ILE A 135 -7.42 21.15 -24.36
CA ILE A 135 -8.72 21.77 -24.55
C ILE A 135 -8.90 22.88 -23.53
N PRO A 136 -9.06 24.17 -23.96
CA PRO A 136 -9.07 25.31 -23.03
C PRO A 136 -10.05 25.18 -21.88
N GLU A 137 -11.27 24.69 -22.15
CA GLU A 137 -12.34 24.52 -21.17
C GLU A 137 -12.00 23.45 -20.10
N LEU A 138 -11.17 22.46 -20.46
CA LEU A 138 -10.82 21.33 -19.61
C LEU A 138 -9.42 21.44 -18.99
N SER A 139 -8.58 22.32 -19.53
CA SER A 139 -7.14 22.35 -19.29
C SER A 139 -6.77 22.48 -17.80
N ALA A 140 -7.44 23.35 -17.06
CA ALA A 140 -7.16 23.59 -15.65
C ALA A 140 -7.47 22.36 -14.79
N THR A 141 -8.62 21.70 -15.04
CA THR A 141 -9.04 20.52 -14.30
C THR A 141 -8.20 19.30 -14.69
N ALA A 142 -7.92 19.11 -16.00
CA ALA A 142 -7.07 18.02 -16.47
C ALA A 142 -5.67 18.06 -15.86
N ARG A 143 -5.03 19.24 -15.79
CA ARG A 143 -3.71 19.40 -15.13
C ARG A 143 -3.77 19.10 -13.64
N LYS A 144 -4.85 19.51 -12.94
CA LYS A 144 -5.05 19.17 -11.54
C LYS A 144 -5.14 17.66 -11.35
N LEU A 145 -5.86 16.96 -12.23
CA LEU A 145 -6.01 15.51 -12.18
C LEU A 145 -4.70 14.78 -12.50
N GLN A 146 -3.86 15.32 -13.39
CA GLN A 146 -2.50 14.79 -13.62
C GLN A 146 -1.67 14.79 -12.35
N ASN A 147 -1.70 15.88 -11.59
CA ASN A 147 -0.99 15.93 -10.31
C ASN A 147 -1.52 14.90 -9.31
N PHE A 148 -2.84 14.66 -9.29
CA PHE A 148 -3.43 13.63 -8.44
C PHE A 148 -2.99 12.22 -8.82
N ILE A 149 -2.78 11.91 -10.11
CA ILE A 149 -2.24 10.61 -10.52
C ILE A 149 -0.85 10.39 -9.91
N TYR A 150 0.02 11.40 -9.90
CA TYR A 150 1.33 11.29 -9.24
C TYR A 150 1.20 11.07 -7.73
N GLU A 151 0.28 11.78 -7.04
CA GLU A 151 0.02 11.55 -5.61
C GLU A 151 -0.46 10.11 -5.35
N VAL A 152 -1.29 9.55 -6.24
CA VAL A 152 -1.78 8.17 -6.14
C VAL A 152 -0.65 7.15 -6.32
N GLU A 153 0.26 7.38 -7.28
CA GLU A 153 1.42 6.51 -7.51
C GLU A 153 2.32 6.39 -6.26
N GLU A 154 2.44 7.44 -5.45
CA GLU A 154 3.24 7.44 -4.22
C GLU A 154 2.62 6.61 -3.09
N ILE A 155 1.30 6.40 -3.11
CA ILE A 155 0.58 5.75 -2.00
C ILE A 155 0.10 4.33 -2.32
N LYS A 156 0.08 3.92 -3.58
CA LYS A 156 -0.52 2.64 -4.00
C LYS A 156 0.24 1.41 -3.49
N ASP A 157 1.57 1.51 -3.40
CA ASP A 157 2.46 0.38 -3.10
C ASP A 157 2.78 0.23 -1.60
N ARG A 158 2.03 0.89 -0.72
CA ARG A 158 2.20 0.84 0.73
C ARG A 158 0.88 0.65 1.46
N LEU A 159 0.96 0.29 2.73
CA LEU A 159 -0.24 0.23 3.59
C LEU A 159 -0.89 1.62 3.69
N PRO A 160 -2.20 1.73 3.43
CA PRO A 160 -2.90 3.00 3.44
C PRO A 160 -3.10 3.55 4.85
N THR A 161 -3.15 4.87 4.93
CA THR A 161 -3.58 5.63 6.10
C THR A 161 -5.00 6.16 5.90
N HIS A 162 -5.59 6.71 6.96
CA HIS A 162 -6.90 7.38 6.84
C HIS A 162 -6.86 8.58 5.87
N GLU A 163 -5.75 9.30 5.85
CA GLU A 163 -5.52 10.42 4.94
C GLU A 163 -5.48 9.96 3.47
N ASP A 164 -4.88 8.80 3.21
CA ASP A 164 -4.83 8.22 1.87
C ASP A 164 -6.24 7.85 1.35
N VAL A 165 -7.07 7.25 2.20
CA VAL A 165 -8.47 6.94 1.83
C VAL A 165 -9.26 8.22 1.56
N MET A 166 -9.09 9.25 2.39
CA MET A 166 -9.73 10.56 2.15
C MET A 166 -9.24 11.21 0.86
N LEU A 167 -7.94 11.08 0.55
CA LEU A 167 -7.36 11.56 -0.70
C LEU A 167 -8.00 10.88 -1.92
N ILE A 168 -8.05 9.54 -1.93
CA ILE A 168 -8.67 8.78 -3.05
C ILE A 168 -10.14 9.17 -3.23
N ASN A 169 -10.92 9.27 -2.16
CA ASN A 169 -12.33 9.68 -2.23
C ASN A 169 -12.50 11.11 -2.80
N ARG A 170 -11.59 12.03 -2.44
CA ARG A 170 -11.57 13.39 -2.99
C ARG A 170 -11.24 13.37 -4.48
N ILE A 171 -10.20 12.62 -4.88
CA ILE A 171 -9.79 12.49 -6.28
C ILE A 171 -10.90 11.86 -7.11
N ALA A 172 -11.54 10.78 -6.64
CA ALA A 172 -12.65 10.12 -7.32
C ALA A 172 -13.80 11.08 -7.60
N LYS A 173 -14.14 11.94 -6.63
CA LYS A 173 -15.18 12.96 -6.80
C LYS A 173 -14.81 14.01 -7.84
N GLU A 174 -13.57 14.46 -7.84
CA GLU A 174 -13.07 15.43 -8.84
C GLU A 174 -13.02 14.81 -10.24
N MET A 175 -12.57 13.55 -10.36
CA MET A 175 -12.56 12.81 -11.62
C MET A 175 -13.98 12.61 -12.17
N LYS A 176 -14.94 12.24 -11.33
CA LYS A 176 -16.33 12.09 -11.74
C LYS A 176 -16.88 13.40 -12.29
N LYS A 177 -16.64 14.52 -11.60
CA LYS A 177 -17.05 15.84 -12.08
C LYS A 177 -16.40 16.18 -13.43
N PHE A 178 -15.12 15.86 -13.58
CA PHE A 178 -14.40 16.07 -14.82
C PHE A 178 -15.00 15.26 -15.99
N MET A 179 -15.39 13.99 -15.76
CA MET A 179 -16.07 13.18 -16.76
C MET A 179 -17.42 13.79 -17.17
N GLU A 180 -18.20 14.31 -16.22
CA GLU A 180 -19.44 15.03 -16.51
C GLU A 180 -19.20 16.30 -17.35
N ASP A 181 -18.10 17.02 -17.11
CA ASP A 181 -17.73 18.20 -17.88
C ASP A 181 -17.20 17.80 -19.29
N LEU A 182 -16.48 16.70 -19.39
CA LEU A 182 -16.03 16.13 -20.66
C LEU A 182 -17.22 15.74 -21.57
N ASP A 183 -18.23 15.10 -20.98
CA ASP A 183 -19.46 14.73 -21.69
C ASP A 183 -20.21 15.97 -22.22
N LYS A 184 -20.19 17.08 -21.47
CA LYS A 184 -20.81 18.35 -21.91
C LYS A 184 -20.07 18.99 -23.08
N VAL A 185 -18.74 18.87 -23.11
CA VAL A 185 -17.92 19.37 -24.23
C VAL A 185 -18.21 18.58 -25.51
N GLY A 186 -18.59 17.30 -25.36
CA GLY A 186 -19.00 16.44 -26.48
C GLY A 186 -17.90 16.28 -27.52
N ILE A 187 -16.76 15.74 -27.13
CA ILE A 187 -15.62 15.53 -28.02
C ILE A 187 -15.92 14.34 -28.94
N PRO A 188 -16.01 14.54 -30.26
CA PRO A 188 -16.18 13.44 -31.21
C PRO A 188 -14.96 12.52 -31.23
N ASP A 189 -15.16 11.22 -31.49
CA ASP A 189 -14.08 10.22 -31.50
C ASP A 189 -12.95 10.60 -32.47
N ASN A 190 -13.28 11.10 -33.66
CA ASN A 190 -12.32 11.56 -34.67
C ASN A 190 -11.45 12.73 -34.17
N VAL A 191 -11.98 13.59 -33.29
CA VAL A 191 -11.24 14.69 -32.67
C VAL A 191 -10.31 14.15 -31.58
N SER A 192 -10.81 13.23 -30.77
CA SER A 192 -9.98 12.57 -29.73
C SER A 192 -8.79 11.85 -30.35
N ASP A 193 -9.02 11.07 -31.42
CA ASP A 193 -7.96 10.38 -32.16
C ASP A 193 -6.95 11.35 -32.79
N PHE A 194 -7.45 12.45 -33.35
CA PHE A 194 -6.58 13.50 -33.91
C PHE A 194 -5.68 14.11 -32.82
N LEU A 195 -6.25 14.52 -31.69
CA LEU A 195 -5.49 15.11 -30.59
C LEU A 195 -4.44 14.15 -30.03
N ALA A 196 -4.80 12.87 -29.90
CA ALA A 196 -3.88 11.82 -29.47
C ALA A 196 -2.68 11.67 -30.42
N LYS A 197 -2.92 11.59 -31.72
CA LYS A 197 -1.86 11.52 -32.75
C LYS A 197 -1.04 12.81 -32.80
N ALA A 198 -1.69 13.97 -32.80
CA ALA A 198 -1.05 15.27 -32.89
C ALA A 198 -0.09 15.52 -31.71
N SER A 199 -0.43 15.01 -30.52
CA SER A 199 0.40 15.16 -29.32
C SER A 199 1.66 14.27 -29.30
N THR A 200 1.73 13.26 -30.17
CA THR A 200 2.81 12.26 -30.16
C THR A 200 3.67 12.34 -31.43
N VAL A 201 3.13 11.95 -32.56
CA VAL A 201 3.85 11.79 -33.83
C VAL A 201 3.57 12.89 -34.84
N GLY A 202 2.58 13.74 -34.56
CA GLY A 202 2.04 14.68 -35.52
C GLY A 202 1.02 14.05 -36.47
N VAL A 203 0.24 14.89 -37.15
CA VAL A 203 -0.83 14.47 -38.07
C VAL A 203 -0.64 15.09 -39.43
N SER A 204 -0.94 14.33 -40.48
CA SER A 204 -0.93 14.87 -41.87
C SER A 204 -2.05 15.87 -42.07
N LEU A 205 -1.81 16.91 -42.84
CA LEU A 205 -2.89 17.84 -43.28
C LEU A 205 -4.04 17.14 -43.99
N SER A 206 -3.78 16.01 -44.67
CA SER A 206 -4.80 15.20 -45.32
C SER A 206 -5.80 14.53 -44.39
N GLU A 207 -5.44 14.40 -43.08
CA GLU A 207 -6.33 13.85 -42.05
C GLU A 207 -7.26 14.92 -41.45
N MET A 208 -7.03 16.21 -41.77
CA MET A 208 -7.90 17.30 -41.33
C MET A 208 -9.13 17.41 -42.28
N ASN A 209 -10.28 17.01 -41.79
CA ASN A 209 -11.55 17.21 -42.44
C ASN A 209 -12.27 18.47 -41.94
N ASN A 210 -13.36 18.87 -42.62
CA ASN A 210 -14.12 20.08 -42.27
C ASN A 210 -14.70 20.00 -40.82
N GLU A 211 -15.20 18.85 -40.44
CA GLU A 211 -15.78 18.63 -39.10
C GLU A 211 -14.78 18.85 -37.99
N LEU A 212 -13.59 18.27 -38.14
CA LEU A 212 -12.47 18.47 -37.22
C LEU A 212 -12.06 19.94 -37.16
N PHE A 213 -11.98 20.60 -38.33
CA PHE A 213 -11.58 22.00 -38.41
C PHE A 213 -12.61 22.92 -37.75
N GLU A 214 -13.92 22.69 -37.93
CA GLU A 214 -14.99 23.41 -37.27
C GLU A 214 -14.98 23.19 -35.77
N TRP A 215 -14.76 21.95 -35.33
CA TRP A 215 -14.66 21.65 -33.90
C TRP A 215 -13.48 22.39 -33.23
N LEU A 216 -12.29 22.36 -33.86
CA LEU A 216 -11.11 23.08 -33.36
C LEU A 216 -11.35 24.62 -33.33
N GLU A 217 -12.12 25.16 -34.26
CA GLU A 217 -12.47 26.59 -34.27
C GLU A 217 -13.42 26.95 -33.14
N ASN A 218 -14.48 26.17 -32.96
CA ASN A 218 -15.51 26.40 -31.95
C ASN A 218 -14.93 26.32 -30.51
N HIS A 219 -13.87 25.52 -30.30
CA HIS A 219 -13.19 25.38 -29.01
C HIS A 219 -11.90 26.20 -28.91
N ASN A 220 -11.69 27.18 -29.79
CA ASN A 220 -10.53 28.08 -29.85
C ASN A 220 -9.17 27.34 -29.86
N MET A 221 -9.13 26.14 -30.43
CA MET A 221 -7.94 25.31 -30.47
C MET A 221 -7.04 25.53 -31.69
N LYS A 222 -7.55 26.18 -32.74
CA LYS A 222 -6.78 26.48 -33.99
C LYS A 222 -5.45 27.20 -33.69
N GLN A 223 -5.44 28.10 -32.74
CA GLN A 223 -4.24 28.87 -32.36
C GLN A 223 -3.12 28.02 -31.77
N TYR A 224 -3.41 26.80 -31.27
CA TYR A 224 -2.46 25.86 -30.71
C TYR A 224 -1.97 24.86 -31.77
N CYS A 225 -2.59 24.79 -32.95
CA CYS A 225 -2.19 23.93 -34.04
C CYS A 225 -1.09 24.58 -34.87
N GLN A 226 0.05 23.90 -35.01
CA GLN A 226 1.16 24.36 -35.84
C GLN A 226 1.37 23.42 -37.03
N VAL A 227 1.46 23.99 -38.22
CA VAL A 227 1.84 23.24 -39.42
C VAL A 227 3.37 23.23 -39.55
N LYS A 228 3.96 22.05 -39.50
CA LYS A 228 5.40 21.84 -39.69
C LYS A 228 5.64 21.05 -40.98
N LEU A 229 6.41 21.61 -41.91
CA LEU A 229 6.81 20.86 -43.09
C LEU A 229 7.97 19.90 -42.69
N VAL A 230 7.76 18.62 -42.88
CA VAL A 230 8.76 17.58 -42.69
C VAL A 230 9.14 17.08 -44.09
N TYR A 231 10.38 17.35 -44.50
CA TYR A 231 10.94 16.78 -45.70
C TYR A 231 11.50 15.38 -45.35
N ASN A 232 10.85 14.36 -45.87
CA ASN A 232 11.43 13.03 -45.91
C ASN A 232 12.42 12.99 -47.08
N GLY A 233 13.71 13.22 -46.75
CA GLY A 233 14.80 13.08 -47.69
C GLY A 233 15.14 11.60 -47.97
#